data_8c39825eb6d6103e27ab8160b1142b06
#
_entry.id   8c39825eb6d6103e27ab8160b1142b06
#
_cell.length_a   1.000
_cell.length_b   1.000
_cell.length_c   1.000
_cell.angle_alpha   90.00
_cell.angle_beta   90.00
_cell.angle_gamma   90.00
#
_symmetry.space_group_name_H-M   'P 1'
#
loop_
_entity.id
_entity.type
_entity.pdbx_description
1 polymer ?
#
loop_
_entity_poly.entity_id
_entity_poly.type
_entity_poly.pdbx_seq_one_letter_code
_entity_poly.pdbx_strand_id
1 'polypeptide(L)'
;ERDVPKNQYFLLEKAGIRTPKIFKDPKKIDRLAIVKVAEAKRAYERAFFLCSSYKDYKEKSAELLNKKTITKKDLKKAIIEEYVLGAPVNFNFFYSPLSNELELMGTDTRRQTNLDGILKLPATEQLEVLKHIKPKYIETGHYNVTIKESLLEKAFDLGEKFVAATKKFHPVGIIGPFALQGAVVAEEGKEDIVIFDVSMRIPGSPGTLFTPYSGYLYGYSISYGERIGLEIKKALELGKLDLICT
;
A
#
# COMPACT_ATOMS: atom_id res chain seq x y z
N GLU A 1 -11.08 -6.90 2.85
CA GLU A 1 -10.94 -6.37 4.22
C GLU A 1 -9.86 -7.15 4.98
N ARG A 2 -9.32 -6.59 6.07
CA ARG A 2 -8.17 -7.21 6.77
C ARG A 2 -8.57 -8.29 7.79
N ASP A 3 -9.81 -8.36 8.14
CA ASP A 3 -10.39 -9.26 9.15
C ASP A 3 -11.06 -10.51 8.57
N VAL A 4 -11.06 -10.65 7.23
CA VAL A 4 -11.62 -11.84 6.57
C VAL A 4 -10.55 -12.90 6.31
N PRO A 5 -10.91 -14.18 6.28
CA PRO A 5 -10.05 -15.24 5.75
C PRO A 5 -9.68 -14.94 4.30
N LYS A 6 -8.51 -15.30 3.84
CA LYS A 6 -8.02 -14.97 2.49
C LYS A 6 -7.98 -13.47 2.18
N ASN A 7 -7.62 -12.66 3.18
CA ASN A 7 -7.41 -11.22 3.04
C ASN A 7 -6.14 -10.91 2.21
N GLN A 8 -5.80 -9.62 2.08
CA GLN A 8 -4.63 -9.17 1.34
C GLN A 8 -3.31 -9.84 1.80
N TYR A 9 -3.11 -10.05 3.10
CA TYR A 9 -1.89 -10.70 3.63
C TYR A 9 -1.79 -12.16 3.20
N PHE A 10 -2.93 -12.89 3.25
CA PHE A 10 -3.02 -14.24 2.74
C PHE A 10 -2.68 -14.29 1.24
N LEU A 11 -3.24 -13.38 0.44
CA LEU A 11 -2.99 -13.35 -1.01
C LEU A 11 -1.53 -13.04 -1.33
N LEU A 12 -0.94 -12.06 -0.63
CA LEU A 12 0.48 -11.71 -0.80
C LEU A 12 1.40 -12.89 -0.43
N GLU A 13 1.13 -13.57 0.70
CA GLU A 13 1.87 -14.76 1.11
C GLU A 13 1.76 -15.88 0.07
N LYS A 14 0.53 -16.17 -0.40
CA LYS A 14 0.30 -17.22 -1.41
C LYS A 14 0.87 -16.88 -2.79
N ALA A 15 1.02 -15.60 -3.08
CA ALA A 15 1.71 -15.10 -4.27
C ALA A 15 3.25 -15.18 -4.14
N GLY A 16 3.80 -15.47 -2.94
CA GLY A 16 5.23 -15.44 -2.70
C GLY A 16 5.82 -14.02 -2.75
N ILE A 17 4.99 -13.02 -2.47
CA ILE A 17 5.40 -11.61 -2.44
C ILE A 17 5.97 -11.28 -1.07
N ARG A 18 7.14 -10.63 -1.04
CA ARG A 18 7.77 -10.20 0.20
C ARG A 18 6.89 -9.18 0.94
N THR A 19 6.57 -9.49 2.18
CA THR A 19 5.77 -8.65 3.08
C THR A 19 6.55 -8.39 4.38
N PRO A 20 6.18 -7.36 5.16
CA PRO A 20 6.72 -7.16 6.49
C PRO A 20 6.54 -8.39 7.37
N LYS A 21 7.51 -8.68 8.23
CA LYS A 21 7.40 -9.75 9.23
C LYS A 21 6.26 -9.44 10.21
N ILE A 22 5.34 -10.39 10.39
CA ILE A 22 4.23 -10.25 11.35
C ILE A 22 4.62 -10.90 12.66
N PHE A 23 4.46 -10.16 13.78
CA PHE A 23 4.68 -10.65 15.14
C PHE A 23 3.34 -11.03 15.77
N LYS A 24 3.07 -12.33 15.88
CA LYS A 24 1.86 -12.84 16.54
C LYS A 24 1.87 -12.63 18.07
N ASP A 25 3.06 -12.51 18.64
CA ASP A 25 3.29 -12.27 20.08
C ASP A 25 4.18 -11.03 20.22
N PRO A 26 3.72 -9.99 20.94
CA PRO A 26 4.54 -8.79 21.18
C PRO A 26 5.88 -9.07 21.86
N LYS A 27 5.98 -10.17 22.63
CA LYS A 27 7.24 -10.60 23.27
C LYS A 27 8.31 -10.98 22.27
N LYS A 28 7.95 -11.27 21.03
CA LYS A 28 8.85 -11.67 19.95
C LYS A 28 9.30 -10.52 19.06
N ILE A 29 9.01 -9.27 19.44
CA ILE A 29 9.49 -8.08 18.72
C ILE A 29 11.01 -8.01 18.88
N ASP A 30 11.71 -8.18 17.76
CA ASP A 30 13.18 -8.26 17.65
C ASP A 30 13.76 -7.10 16.82
N ARG A 31 12.94 -6.22 16.32
CA ARG A 31 13.28 -5.08 15.45
C ARG A 31 12.24 -3.99 15.54
N LEU A 32 12.49 -2.87 14.85
CA LEU A 32 11.49 -1.80 14.76
C LEU A 32 10.20 -2.33 14.13
N ALA A 33 9.11 -2.19 14.85
CA ALA A 33 7.80 -2.67 14.48
C ALA A 33 6.75 -1.56 14.57
N ILE A 34 5.72 -1.68 13.75
CA ILE A 34 4.53 -0.81 13.78
C ILE A 34 3.34 -1.61 14.28
N VAL A 35 2.62 -1.04 15.23
CA VAL A 35 1.36 -1.60 15.74
C VAL A 35 0.21 -0.88 15.07
N LYS A 36 -0.53 -1.59 14.21
CA LYS A 36 -1.68 -1.07 13.47
C LYS A 36 -2.95 -1.57 14.14
N VAL A 37 -3.81 -0.65 14.58
CA VAL A 37 -5.14 -1.01 15.05
C VAL A 37 -6.04 -1.28 13.84
N ALA A 38 -6.77 -2.39 13.85
CA ALA A 38 -7.39 -3.00 12.66
C ALA A 38 -8.41 -2.10 11.94
N GLU A 39 -9.07 -1.17 12.64
CA GLU A 39 -9.93 -0.17 12.02
C GLU A 39 -9.84 1.17 12.74
N ALA A 40 -9.39 2.18 12.01
CA ALA A 40 -9.77 3.54 12.34
C ALA A 40 -11.24 3.71 11.90
N LYS A 41 -12.17 3.72 12.82
CA LYS A 41 -13.48 4.31 12.58
C LYS A 41 -13.22 5.76 12.16
N ARG A 42 -13.11 6.01 10.85
CA ARG A 42 -13.08 7.32 10.16
C ARG A 42 -12.64 8.56 10.97
N ALA A 43 -11.89 8.38 12.05
CA ALA A 43 -11.25 9.44 12.79
C ALA A 43 -9.82 9.56 12.24
N TYR A 44 -9.54 10.65 11.72
CA TYR A 44 -8.42 11.26 11.00
C TYR A 44 -7.00 10.65 11.11
N GLU A 45 -6.72 9.77 12.05
CA GLU A 45 -5.45 9.08 12.20
C GLU A 45 -5.69 7.62 12.60
N ARG A 46 -5.03 6.68 11.92
CA ARG A 46 -4.92 5.32 12.44
C ARG A 46 -4.16 5.43 13.78
N ALA A 47 -4.81 5.04 14.87
CA ALA A 47 -4.17 4.95 16.16
C ALA A 47 -3.10 3.86 16.10
N PHE A 48 -1.88 4.21 15.77
CA PHE A 48 -0.73 3.32 15.72
C PHE A 48 0.47 3.93 16.44
N PHE A 49 1.39 3.08 16.83
CA PHE A 49 2.67 3.48 17.39
C PHE A 49 3.77 2.57 16.90
N LEU A 50 5.00 3.08 16.93
CA LEU A 50 6.22 2.31 16.66
C LEU A 50 6.77 1.79 17.98
N CYS A 51 7.36 0.58 17.96
CA CYS A 51 8.07 0.00 19.10
C CYS A 51 9.21 -0.89 18.60
N SER A 52 10.28 -0.97 19.38
CA SER A 52 11.47 -1.78 19.05
C SER A 52 11.66 -2.97 19.98
N SER A 53 10.85 -3.10 21.02
CA SER A 53 10.92 -4.16 22.02
C SER A 53 9.58 -4.38 22.71
N TYR A 54 9.46 -5.49 23.44
CA TYR A 54 8.28 -5.74 24.28
C TYR A 54 8.08 -4.70 25.39
N LYS A 55 9.18 -4.20 25.96
CA LYS A 55 9.12 -3.14 26.96
C LYS A 55 8.51 -1.86 26.38
N ASP A 56 9.03 -1.41 25.26
CA ASP A 56 8.55 -0.23 24.52
C ASP A 56 7.07 -0.41 24.08
N TYR A 57 6.71 -1.60 23.59
CA TYR A 57 5.32 -1.94 23.28
C TYR A 57 4.38 -1.77 24.48
N LYS A 58 4.77 -2.26 25.66
CA LYS A 58 3.96 -2.13 26.88
C LYS A 58 3.79 -0.67 27.30
N GLU A 59 4.86 0.09 27.34
CA GLU A 59 4.87 1.50 27.73
C GLU A 59 3.95 2.32 26.83
N LYS A 60 4.10 2.22 25.52
CA LYS A 60 3.30 2.96 24.52
C LYS A 60 1.84 2.50 24.49
N SER A 61 1.58 1.20 24.65
CA SER A 61 0.22 0.68 24.76
C SER A 61 -0.49 1.23 25.99
N ALA A 62 0.18 1.26 27.15
CA ALA A 62 -0.38 1.79 28.38
C ALA A 62 -0.67 3.30 28.26
N GLU A 63 0.24 4.05 27.67
CA GLU A 63 0.05 5.50 27.41
C GLU A 63 -1.22 5.75 26.57
N LEU A 64 -1.38 5.04 25.44
CA LEU A 64 -2.52 5.24 24.55
C LEU A 64 -3.84 4.78 25.15
N LEU A 65 -3.83 3.71 25.98
CA LEU A 65 -4.99 3.27 26.73
C LEU A 65 -5.39 4.31 27.79
N ASN A 66 -4.43 4.87 28.52
CA ASN A 66 -4.68 5.92 29.52
C ASN A 66 -5.22 7.20 28.87
N LYS A 67 -4.71 7.58 27.69
CA LYS A 67 -5.21 8.72 26.89
C LYS A 67 -6.56 8.42 26.23
N LYS A 68 -7.10 7.20 26.37
CA LYS A 68 -8.32 6.74 25.69
C LYS A 68 -8.28 6.87 24.16
N THR A 69 -7.10 6.89 23.58
CA THR A 69 -6.90 6.94 22.12
C THR A 69 -7.23 5.59 21.48
N ILE A 70 -6.97 4.50 22.21
CA ILE A 70 -7.31 3.12 21.83
C ILE A 70 -7.97 2.40 23.01
N THR A 71 -8.71 1.32 22.70
CA THR A 71 -9.28 0.43 23.72
C THR A 71 -8.49 -0.87 23.83
N LYS A 72 -8.67 -1.61 24.94
CA LYS A 72 -8.11 -2.96 25.09
C LYS A 72 -8.57 -3.91 23.96
N LYS A 73 -9.81 -3.72 23.47
CA LYS A 73 -10.38 -4.51 22.37
C LYS A 73 -9.66 -4.23 21.07
N ASP A 74 -9.35 -2.95 20.78
CA ASP A 74 -8.61 -2.55 19.59
C ASP A 74 -7.19 -3.12 19.63
N LEU A 75 -6.52 -3.01 20.77
CA LEU A 75 -5.18 -3.55 20.95
C LEU A 75 -5.11 -5.08 20.78
N LYS A 76 -6.16 -5.80 21.25
CA LYS A 76 -6.26 -7.26 21.07
C LYS A 76 -6.40 -7.67 19.60
N LYS A 77 -6.99 -6.81 18.78
CA LYS A 77 -7.15 -7.00 17.33
C LYS A 77 -6.03 -6.36 16.50
N ALA A 78 -5.07 -5.72 17.14
CA ALA A 78 -3.99 -5.03 16.45
C ALA A 78 -3.08 -6.02 15.71
N ILE A 79 -2.59 -5.57 14.56
CA ILE A 79 -1.54 -6.25 13.81
C ILE A 79 -0.23 -5.60 14.18
N ILE A 80 0.74 -6.42 14.58
CA ILE A 80 2.12 -5.99 14.83
C ILE A 80 2.96 -6.47 13.67
N GLU A 81 3.53 -5.56 12.93
CA GLU A 81 4.37 -5.91 11.78
C GLU A 81 5.69 -5.13 11.80
N GLU A 82 6.68 -5.65 11.15
CA GLU A 82 7.94 -4.96 10.90
C GLU A 82 7.67 -3.57 10.28
N TYR A 83 8.35 -2.55 10.79
CA TYR A 83 8.33 -1.24 10.17
C TYR A 83 9.37 -1.18 9.07
N VAL A 84 8.92 -1.28 7.83
CA VAL A 84 9.78 -1.25 6.66
C VAL A 84 10.25 0.19 6.40
N LEU A 85 11.53 0.43 6.60
CA LEU A 85 12.16 1.72 6.33
C LEU A 85 12.79 1.69 4.93
N GLY A 86 12.12 2.29 3.97
CA GLY A 86 12.54 2.36 2.57
C GLY A 86 11.89 3.54 1.84
N ALA A 87 12.13 3.66 0.55
CA ALA A 87 11.47 4.65 -0.30
C ALA A 87 10.03 4.20 -0.60
N PRO A 88 9.00 4.89 -0.04
CA PRO A 88 7.61 4.49 -0.26
C PRO A 88 7.22 4.61 -1.74
N VAL A 89 6.52 3.61 -2.25
CA VAL A 89 6.00 3.60 -3.61
C VAL A 89 4.71 2.80 -3.70
N ASN A 90 3.77 3.30 -4.48
CA ASN A 90 2.56 2.61 -4.89
C ASN A 90 2.71 2.24 -6.37
N PHE A 91 2.51 0.98 -6.69
CA PHE A 91 2.46 0.47 -8.06
C PHE A 91 1.00 0.36 -8.45
N ASN A 92 0.56 1.18 -9.38
CA ASN A 92 -0.83 1.30 -9.79
C ASN A 92 -1.05 0.51 -11.07
N PHE A 93 -1.82 -0.56 -10.98
CA PHE A 93 -2.06 -1.50 -12.08
C PHE A 93 -3.48 -1.44 -12.59
N PHE A 94 -3.64 -1.92 -13.82
CA PHE A 94 -4.91 -2.31 -14.40
C PHE A 94 -4.77 -3.73 -14.95
N TYR A 95 -5.68 -4.64 -14.55
CA TYR A 95 -5.74 -5.97 -15.11
C TYR A 95 -6.97 -6.11 -16.01
N SER A 96 -6.73 -6.44 -17.29
CA SER A 96 -7.79 -6.73 -18.26
C SER A 96 -8.05 -8.21 -18.35
N PRO A 97 -9.22 -8.71 -17.91
CA PRO A 97 -9.59 -10.11 -18.14
C PRO A 97 -9.91 -10.41 -19.61
N LEU A 98 -10.20 -9.39 -20.42
CA LEU A 98 -10.49 -9.55 -21.85
C LEU A 98 -9.25 -9.91 -22.67
N SER A 99 -8.10 -9.28 -22.36
CA SER A 99 -6.81 -9.57 -23.01
C SER A 99 -5.93 -10.48 -22.18
N ASN A 100 -6.27 -10.71 -20.91
CA ASN A 100 -5.45 -11.41 -19.93
C ASN A 100 -4.09 -10.71 -19.71
N GLU A 101 -4.08 -9.40 -19.73
CA GLU A 101 -2.89 -8.56 -19.63
C GLU A 101 -2.91 -7.69 -18.38
N LEU A 102 -1.72 -7.50 -17.81
CA LEU A 102 -1.46 -6.57 -16.72
C LEU A 102 -0.78 -5.31 -17.28
N GLU A 103 -1.33 -4.16 -16.93
CA GLU A 103 -0.81 -2.86 -17.32
C GLU A 103 -0.35 -2.11 -16.07
N LEU A 104 0.86 -1.54 -16.09
CA LEU A 104 1.30 -0.59 -15.09
C LEU A 104 0.84 0.81 -15.51
N MET A 105 -0.14 1.37 -14.81
CA MET A 105 -0.69 2.69 -15.11
C MET A 105 0.19 3.82 -14.59
N GLY A 106 0.95 3.58 -13.53
CA GLY A 106 1.86 4.56 -12.97
C GLY A 106 2.35 4.21 -11.59
N THR A 107 3.25 5.04 -11.08
CA THR A 107 3.75 4.94 -9.72
C THR A 107 3.60 6.28 -9.00
N ASP A 108 3.26 6.23 -7.72
CA ASP A 108 3.11 7.41 -6.89
C ASP A 108 3.58 7.17 -5.46
N THR A 109 3.67 8.23 -4.69
CA THR A 109 3.85 8.19 -3.24
C THR A 109 2.88 9.13 -2.55
N ARG A 110 2.57 8.85 -1.28
CA ARG A 110 1.62 9.66 -0.51
C ARG A 110 2.23 10.97 -0.09
N ARG A 111 1.42 12.01 -0.16
CA ARG A 111 1.65 13.31 0.43
C ARG A 111 0.88 13.41 1.75
N GLN A 112 1.59 13.70 2.84
CA GLN A 112 1.01 13.63 4.20
C GLN A 112 1.16 14.95 4.94
N THR A 113 0.09 15.38 5.62
CA THR A 113 0.09 16.63 6.39
C THR A 113 1.15 16.62 7.45
N ASN A 114 1.63 17.77 7.72
CA ASN A 114 2.77 18.29 8.47
C ASN A 114 4.05 17.45 8.37
N LEU A 115 4.00 16.12 8.16
CA LEU A 115 5.20 15.32 7.95
C LEU A 115 5.98 15.79 6.73
N ASP A 116 5.32 16.01 5.59
CA ASP A 116 5.98 16.54 4.38
C ASP A 116 6.60 17.92 4.60
N GLY A 117 5.96 18.74 5.43
CA GLY A 117 6.52 20.03 5.82
C GLY A 117 7.75 19.89 6.71
N ILE A 118 7.69 19.01 7.70
CA ILE A 118 8.81 18.73 8.62
C ILE A 118 10.02 18.21 7.86
N LEU A 119 9.83 17.25 6.96
CA LEU A 119 10.91 16.63 6.19
C LEU A 119 11.64 17.58 5.23
N LYS A 120 11.08 18.76 4.95
CA LYS A 120 11.73 19.80 4.14
C LYS A 120 12.63 20.73 4.94
N LEU A 121 12.61 20.63 6.26
CA LEU A 121 13.46 21.43 7.13
C LEU A 121 14.86 20.80 7.29
N PRO A 122 15.90 21.59 7.58
CA PRO A 122 17.18 21.06 8.05
C PRO A 122 17.01 20.19 9.31
N ALA A 123 17.88 19.21 9.51
CA ALA A 123 17.73 18.22 10.60
C ALA A 123 17.66 18.86 11.99
N THR A 124 18.41 19.92 12.25
CA THR A 124 18.36 20.68 13.51
C THR A 124 17.00 21.31 13.77
N GLU A 125 16.38 21.85 12.72
CA GLU A 125 15.06 22.48 12.82
C GLU A 125 13.95 21.42 12.93
N GLN A 126 14.10 20.26 12.28
CA GLN A 126 13.19 19.13 12.48
C GLN A 126 13.13 18.73 13.96
N LEU A 127 14.30 18.61 14.61
CA LEU A 127 14.36 18.25 16.03
C LEU A 127 13.72 19.33 16.92
N GLU A 128 13.86 20.61 16.56
CA GLU A 128 13.21 21.71 17.31
C GLU A 128 11.69 21.64 17.14
N VAL A 129 11.19 21.52 15.91
CA VAL A 129 9.75 21.43 15.63
C VAL A 129 9.10 20.24 16.34
N LEU A 130 9.78 19.09 16.41
CA LEU A 130 9.27 17.88 17.08
C LEU A 130 9.09 18.03 18.60
N LYS A 131 9.69 19.04 19.24
CA LYS A 131 9.41 19.37 20.65
C LYS A 131 8.04 20.02 20.83
N HIS A 132 7.52 20.67 19.81
CA HIS A 132 6.29 21.47 19.85
C HIS A 132 5.14 20.85 19.07
N ILE A 133 5.43 20.08 18.02
CA ILE A 133 4.43 19.53 17.10
C ILE A 133 4.60 18.02 16.99
N LYS A 134 3.50 17.29 17.17
CA LYS A 134 3.47 15.86 16.90
C LYS A 134 3.26 15.64 15.38
N PRO A 135 4.11 14.84 14.70
CA PRO A 135 3.91 14.50 13.30
C PRO A 135 2.53 13.89 13.04
N LYS A 136 1.90 14.31 11.96
CA LYS A 136 0.64 13.78 11.47
C LYS A 136 0.84 13.18 10.08
N TYR A 137 0.17 12.06 9.84
CA TYR A 137 0.30 11.24 8.64
C TYR A 137 -1.02 11.22 7.84
N ILE A 138 -1.81 12.30 7.94
CA ILE A 138 -3.06 12.41 7.19
C ILE A 138 -2.73 12.62 5.72
N GLU A 139 -3.23 11.73 4.88
CA GLU A 139 -3.05 11.81 3.44
C GLU A 139 -3.78 13.03 2.87
N THR A 140 -3.04 13.87 2.13
CA THR A 140 -3.54 15.07 1.47
C THR A 140 -3.46 15.00 -0.04
N GLY A 141 -3.00 13.89 -0.58
CA GLY A 141 -2.84 13.67 -1.99
C GLY A 141 -1.64 12.77 -2.30
N HIS A 142 -1.26 12.73 -3.57
CA HIS A 142 -0.18 11.90 -4.06
C HIS A 142 0.78 12.72 -4.93
N TYR A 143 2.05 12.31 -4.95
CA TYR A 143 3.04 12.73 -5.92
C TYR A 143 3.27 11.59 -6.92
N ASN A 144 3.20 11.88 -8.21
CA ASN A 144 3.69 10.94 -9.20
C ASN A 144 5.21 10.85 -9.08
N VAL A 145 5.72 9.62 -9.06
CA VAL A 145 7.15 9.34 -8.98
C VAL A 145 7.54 8.34 -10.05
N THR A 146 8.82 8.30 -10.39
CA THR A 146 9.38 7.26 -11.24
C THR A 146 10.18 6.29 -10.39
N ILE A 147 10.35 5.07 -10.89
CA ILE A 147 11.27 4.08 -10.34
C ILE A 147 12.33 3.74 -11.37
N LYS A 148 13.43 3.16 -10.92
CA LYS A 148 14.48 2.67 -11.82
C LYS A 148 13.92 1.61 -12.76
N GLU A 149 14.44 1.56 -13.98
CA GLU A 149 14.09 0.54 -14.96
C GLU A 149 14.29 -0.89 -14.42
N SER A 150 15.38 -1.13 -13.71
CA SER A 150 15.66 -2.43 -13.07
C SER A 150 14.63 -2.86 -12.00
N LEU A 151 13.80 -1.93 -11.50
CA LEU A 151 12.71 -2.23 -10.57
C LEU A 151 11.36 -2.40 -11.31
N LEU A 152 11.25 -1.98 -12.57
CA LEU A 152 10.02 -2.15 -13.35
C LEU A 152 9.71 -3.63 -13.59
N GLU A 153 10.70 -4.43 -13.98
CA GLU A 153 10.54 -5.87 -14.15
C GLU A 153 10.04 -6.54 -12.86
N LYS A 154 10.62 -6.17 -11.72
CA LYS A 154 10.16 -6.65 -10.41
C LYS A 154 8.72 -6.21 -10.12
N ALA A 155 8.36 -4.96 -10.44
CA ALA A 155 7.02 -4.46 -10.23
C ALA A 155 5.99 -5.25 -11.05
N PHE A 156 6.26 -5.54 -12.31
CA PHE A 156 5.41 -6.40 -13.15
C PHE A 156 5.29 -7.82 -12.59
N ASP A 157 6.41 -8.45 -12.22
CA ASP A 157 6.43 -9.78 -11.60
C ASP A 157 5.55 -9.84 -10.34
N LEU A 158 5.62 -8.82 -9.48
CA LEU A 158 4.77 -8.70 -8.30
C LEU A 158 3.29 -8.57 -8.66
N GLY A 159 2.96 -7.74 -9.66
CA GLY A 159 1.61 -7.56 -10.13
C GLY A 159 1.01 -8.84 -10.72
N GLU A 160 1.76 -9.55 -11.58
CA GLU A 160 1.35 -10.83 -12.18
C GLU A 160 1.16 -11.93 -11.13
N LYS A 161 2.08 -12.05 -10.19
CA LYS A 161 1.94 -12.98 -9.05
C LYS A 161 0.70 -12.69 -8.23
N PHE A 162 0.40 -11.43 -7.98
CA PHE A 162 -0.80 -11.04 -7.25
C PHE A 162 -2.08 -11.38 -8.04
N VAL A 163 -2.13 -11.06 -9.33
CA VAL A 163 -3.26 -11.43 -10.22
C VAL A 163 -3.48 -12.95 -10.21
N ALA A 164 -2.42 -13.74 -10.38
CA ALA A 164 -2.50 -15.19 -10.36
C ALA A 164 -3.03 -15.73 -9.01
N ALA A 165 -2.57 -15.17 -7.89
CA ALA A 165 -3.06 -15.54 -6.57
C ALA A 165 -4.54 -15.20 -6.40
N THR A 166 -4.98 -14.02 -6.85
CA THR A 166 -6.40 -13.64 -6.77
C THR A 166 -7.28 -14.60 -7.56
N LYS A 167 -6.92 -14.94 -8.79
CA LYS A 167 -7.64 -15.93 -9.62
C LYS A 167 -7.75 -17.30 -8.95
N LYS A 168 -6.67 -17.74 -8.31
CA LYS A 168 -6.62 -19.06 -7.68
C LYS A 168 -7.49 -19.16 -6.43
N PHE A 169 -7.56 -18.11 -5.61
CA PHE A 169 -8.18 -18.15 -4.28
C PHE A 169 -9.53 -17.45 -4.19
N HIS A 170 -9.84 -16.59 -5.14
CA HIS A 170 -11.13 -15.93 -5.30
C HIS A 170 -11.59 -16.15 -6.74
N PRO A 171 -12.68 -16.90 -6.99
CA PRO A 171 -13.23 -17.07 -8.34
C PRO A 171 -13.42 -15.72 -9.02
N VAL A 172 -13.14 -15.62 -10.30
CA VAL A 172 -13.05 -14.40 -11.11
C VAL A 172 -11.70 -13.69 -10.96
N GLY A 173 -11.09 -13.63 -9.77
CA GLY A 173 -9.85 -12.89 -9.54
C GLY A 173 -10.06 -11.40 -9.47
N ILE A 174 -8.94 -10.64 -9.56
CA ILE A 174 -9.02 -9.18 -9.63
C ILE A 174 -9.35 -8.74 -11.06
N ILE A 175 -10.18 -7.71 -11.18
CA ILE A 175 -10.60 -7.10 -12.45
C ILE A 175 -10.32 -5.61 -12.37
N GLY A 176 -9.74 -5.04 -13.43
CA GLY A 176 -9.53 -3.60 -13.54
C GLY A 176 -8.47 -3.05 -12.60
N PRO A 177 -8.69 -1.87 -12.01
CA PRO A 177 -7.67 -1.14 -11.27
C PRO A 177 -7.38 -1.72 -9.89
N PHE A 178 -6.10 -1.82 -9.54
CA PHE A 178 -5.62 -2.11 -8.19
C PHE A 178 -4.25 -1.49 -7.96
N ALA A 179 -3.80 -1.45 -6.71
CA ALA A 179 -2.45 -1.02 -6.41
C ALA A 179 -1.79 -1.92 -5.36
N LEU A 180 -0.50 -2.18 -5.55
CA LEU A 180 0.39 -2.74 -4.55
C LEU A 180 1.15 -1.59 -3.89
N GLN A 181 1.02 -1.45 -2.58
CA GLN A 181 1.64 -0.37 -1.83
C GLN A 181 2.80 -0.93 -1.01
N GLY A 182 3.96 -0.34 -1.19
CA GLY A 182 5.17 -0.88 -0.60
C GLY A 182 6.27 0.15 -0.42
N ALA A 183 7.45 -0.36 -0.25
CA ALA A 183 8.67 0.43 -0.24
C ALA A 183 9.81 -0.31 -0.94
N VAL A 184 10.65 0.44 -1.63
CA VAL A 184 11.94 -0.05 -2.11
C VAL A 184 12.91 0.00 -0.94
N VAL A 185 13.50 -1.13 -0.60
CA VAL A 185 14.51 -1.28 0.43
C VAL A 185 15.86 -1.66 -0.19
N ALA A 186 16.94 -1.26 0.46
CA ALA A 186 18.29 -1.67 0.08
C ALA A 186 18.92 -2.43 1.26
N GLU A 187 19.11 -3.71 1.08
CA GLU A 187 19.72 -4.60 2.08
C GLU A 187 20.91 -5.30 1.44
N GLU A 188 22.06 -5.28 2.11
CA GLU A 188 23.29 -5.93 1.64
C GLU A 188 23.69 -5.58 0.20
N GLY A 189 23.44 -4.32 -0.20
CA GLY A 189 23.76 -3.83 -1.54
C GLY A 189 22.78 -4.28 -2.65
N LYS A 190 21.69 -4.95 -2.30
CA LYS A 190 20.63 -5.35 -3.23
C LYS A 190 19.35 -4.57 -2.94
N GLU A 191 18.72 -4.10 -4.01
CA GLU A 191 17.40 -3.46 -3.92
C GLU A 191 16.29 -4.50 -4.04
N ASP A 192 15.27 -4.35 -3.19
CA ASP A 192 14.09 -5.20 -3.20
C ASP A 192 12.83 -4.39 -2.90
N ILE A 193 11.67 -4.96 -3.19
CA ILE A 193 10.37 -4.34 -2.97
C ILE A 193 9.63 -5.14 -1.90
N VAL A 194 9.21 -4.45 -0.84
CA VAL A 194 8.39 -5.02 0.23
C VAL A 194 6.98 -4.45 0.13
N ILE A 195 5.97 -5.29 -0.04
CA ILE A 195 4.57 -4.88 -0.15
C ILE A 195 3.89 -5.03 1.21
N PHE A 196 3.29 -3.96 1.72
CA PHE A 196 2.63 -3.93 3.03
C PHE A 196 1.15 -3.60 2.98
N ASP A 197 0.61 -3.20 1.83
CA ASP A 197 -0.82 -2.94 1.66
C ASP A 197 -1.24 -3.16 0.20
N VAL A 198 -2.54 -3.48 0.00
CA VAL A 198 -3.14 -3.64 -1.32
C VAL A 198 -4.42 -2.83 -1.40
N SER A 199 -4.58 -2.05 -2.45
CA SER A 199 -5.84 -1.39 -2.80
C SER A 199 -6.48 -2.12 -3.96
N MET A 200 -7.59 -2.82 -3.72
CA MET A 200 -8.36 -3.52 -4.76
C MET A 200 -9.46 -2.62 -5.33
N ARG A 201 -9.10 -1.43 -5.75
CA ARG A 201 -9.97 -0.39 -6.30
C ARG A 201 -9.13 0.62 -7.05
N ILE A 202 -9.78 1.62 -7.66
CA ILE A 202 -9.07 2.78 -8.24
C ILE A 202 -8.13 3.38 -7.17
N PRO A 203 -6.82 3.47 -7.43
CA PRO A 203 -5.83 3.99 -6.48
C PRO A 203 -5.98 5.49 -6.24
N GLY A 204 -5.18 6.03 -5.31
CA GLY A 204 -5.31 7.38 -4.78
C GLY A 204 -5.03 8.54 -5.74
N SER A 205 -4.50 8.27 -6.94
CA SER A 205 -4.25 9.28 -7.98
C SER A 205 -5.14 9.08 -9.23
N PRO A 206 -6.47 8.97 -9.10
CA PRO A 206 -7.35 8.55 -10.20
C PRO A 206 -7.55 9.61 -11.28
N GLY A 207 -7.33 10.86 -10.98
CA GLY A 207 -7.60 12.00 -11.86
C GLY A 207 -6.41 12.50 -12.64
N THR A 208 -5.25 11.88 -12.51
CA THR A 208 -4.06 12.32 -13.24
C THR A 208 -4.04 11.74 -14.65
N LEU A 209 -4.05 12.62 -15.64
CA LEU A 209 -3.73 12.25 -17.03
C LEU A 209 -2.25 11.83 -17.21
N PHE A 210 -1.45 11.98 -16.17
CA PHE A 210 -0.01 11.76 -16.19
C PHE A 210 0.36 10.46 -15.47
N THR A 211 -0.14 9.34 -15.97
CA THR A 211 0.43 8.05 -15.59
C THR A 211 1.66 7.81 -16.46
N PRO A 212 2.88 7.75 -15.89
CA PRO A 212 4.10 7.79 -16.72
C PRO A 212 4.24 6.61 -17.68
N TYR A 213 3.54 5.52 -17.45
CA TYR A 213 3.69 4.28 -18.20
C TYR A 213 2.60 4.01 -19.23
N SER A 214 1.43 4.61 -19.10
CA SER A 214 0.34 4.42 -20.08
C SER A 214 0.70 4.92 -21.49
N GLY A 215 1.61 5.88 -21.58
CA GLY A 215 2.12 6.38 -22.86
C GLY A 215 2.79 5.33 -23.73
N TYR A 216 3.40 4.30 -23.15
CA TYR A 216 4.00 3.20 -23.90
C TYR A 216 2.97 2.34 -24.63
N LEU A 217 1.79 2.17 -24.04
CA LEU A 217 0.71 1.34 -24.59
C LEU A 217 -0.19 2.11 -25.54
N TYR A 218 -0.49 3.37 -25.22
CA TYR A 218 -1.53 4.15 -25.89
C TYR A 218 -0.98 5.31 -26.74
N GLY A 219 0.35 5.58 -26.68
CA GLY A 219 0.96 6.71 -27.34
C GLY A 219 0.71 8.06 -26.65
N TYR A 220 -0.14 8.08 -25.60
CA TYR A 220 -0.45 9.24 -24.77
C TYR A 220 -0.83 8.78 -23.35
N SER A 221 -0.77 9.70 -22.39
CA SER A 221 -1.18 9.41 -21.02
C SER A 221 -2.70 9.35 -20.90
N ILE A 222 -3.23 8.28 -20.29
CA ILE A 222 -4.66 8.12 -20.08
C ILE A 222 -4.97 8.04 -18.58
N SER A 223 -6.17 8.46 -18.19
CA SER A 223 -6.67 8.30 -16.83
C SER A 223 -7.21 6.89 -16.59
N TYR A 224 -7.38 6.52 -15.31
CA TYR A 224 -8.09 5.28 -14.97
C TYR A 224 -9.53 5.27 -15.47
N GLY A 225 -10.23 6.41 -15.45
CA GLY A 225 -11.57 6.52 -15.99
C GLY A 225 -11.64 6.21 -17.47
N GLU A 226 -10.70 6.76 -18.24
CA GLU A 226 -10.58 6.49 -19.67
C GLU A 226 -10.23 5.01 -19.93
N ARG A 227 -9.29 4.43 -19.17
CA ARG A 227 -8.93 3.02 -19.31
C ARG A 227 -10.10 2.08 -19.01
N ILE A 228 -10.89 2.38 -17.97
CA ILE A 228 -12.13 1.64 -17.67
C ILE A 228 -13.12 1.77 -18.83
N GLY A 229 -13.31 2.97 -19.37
CA GLY A 229 -14.19 3.20 -20.52
C GLY A 229 -13.79 2.38 -21.74
N LEU A 230 -12.49 2.29 -22.03
CA LEU A 230 -11.95 1.45 -23.11
C LEU A 230 -12.23 -0.04 -22.87
N GLU A 231 -12.09 -0.51 -21.63
CA GLU A 231 -12.39 -1.91 -21.28
C GLU A 231 -13.86 -2.25 -21.47
N ILE A 232 -14.76 -1.38 -21.01
CA ILE A 232 -16.21 -1.55 -21.17
C ILE A 232 -16.58 -1.56 -22.66
N LYS A 233 -16.05 -0.63 -23.44
CA LYS A 233 -16.27 -0.57 -24.88
C LYS A 233 -15.84 -1.86 -25.57
N LYS A 234 -14.63 -2.32 -25.30
CA LYS A 234 -14.10 -3.59 -25.84
C LYS A 234 -14.94 -4.80 -25.42
N ALA A 235 -15.41 -4.84 -24.18
CA ALA A 235 -16.27 -5.91 -23.68
C ALA A 235 -17.62 -5.95 -24.41
N LEU A 236 -18.23 -4.79 -24.70
CA LEU A 236 -19.44 -4.68 -25.47
C LEU A 236 -19.25 -5.16 -26.91
N GLU A 237 -18.19 -4.72 -27.57
CA GLU A 237 -17.86 -5.14 -28.96
C GLU A 237 -17.64 -6.66 -29.07
N LEU A 238 -17.10 -7.29 -28.02
CA LEU A 238 -16.84 -8.72 -27.95
C LEU A 238 -18.03 -9.53 -27.40
N GLY A 239 -19.09 -8.91 -26.89
CA GLY A 239 -20.19 -9.59 -26.20
C GLY A 239 -19.77 -10.29 -24.91
N LYS A 240 -18.78 -9.74 -24.17
CA LYS A 240 -18.13 -10.34 -22.99
C LYS A 240 -18.21 -9.45 -21.74
N LEU A 241 -19.32 -8.77 -21.55
CA LEU A 241 -19.53 -7.94 -20.37
C LEU A 241 -19.46 -8.69 -19.05
N ASP A 242 -19.89 -9.95 -19.05
CA ASP A 242 -19.85 -10.85 -17.90
C ASP A 242 -18.42 -11.09 -17.36
N LEU A 243 -17.40 -10.95 -18.19
CA LEU A 243 -16.01 -11.10 -17.78
C LEU A 243 -15.48 -9.91 -16.98
N ILE A 244 -16.09 -8.74 -17.09
CA ILE A 244 -15.65 -7.50 -16.43
C ILE A 244 -16.60 -7.03 -15.34
N CYS A 245 -17.68 -7.75 -15.10
CA CYS A 245 -18.65 -7.48 -14.05
C CYS A 245 -18.54 -8.54 -12.94
N THR A 246 -18.76 -8.12 -11.67
CA THR A 246 -18.78 -9.00 -10.47
C THR A 246 -20.14 -8.92 -9.80
#